data_c766bd2fb09446e3fd4b5da19625cb5f
#
_entry.id   c766bd2fb09446e3fd4b5da19625cb5f
#
_cell.length_a   1.000
_cell.length_b   1.000
_cell.length_c   1.000
_cell.angle_alpha   90.00
_cell.angle_beta   90.00
_cell.angle_gamma   90.00
#
_symmetry.space_group_name_H-M   'P 1'
#
loop_
_entity.id
_entity.type
_entity.pdbx_description
1 polymer ?
#
loop_
_entity_poly.entity_id
_entity_poly.type
_entity_poly.pdbx_seq_one_letter_code
_entity_poly.pdbx_strand_id
1 'polypeptide(L)'
;MDAVLALCEENPCYIPPPSQPEQEKEFALPPASANNRRVFAYLLKRGISRKVIEACVRAGILYESADYHNAVFVGKDEAGTARYAFLRGTYTKGKPFKAEVSGSEKQYCFCLPPKGTTNRLAVYEAAIETLAHLTLEGTADKWRLSLGGIYAPREQTKAQASFF
;
A
#
# COMPACT_ATOMS: atom_id res chain seq x y z
N MET A 1 -34.18 30.42 12.61
CA MET A 1 -34.06 28.96 12.37
C MET A 1 -34.54 28.54 10.97
N ASP A 2 -35.15 29.43 10.20
CA ASP A 2 -35.81 29.10 8.92
C ASP A 2 -34.85 29.00 7.70
N ALA A 3 -33.70 29.66 7.73
CA ALA A 3 -32.78 29.68 6.61
C ALA A 3 -32.04 28.33 6.38
N VAL A 4 -31.85 27.53 7.42
CA VAL A 4 -31.17 26.23 7.32
C VAL A 4 -32.13 25.16 6.75
N LEU A 5 -33.43 25.26 7.09
CA LEU A 5 -34.45 24.37 6.56
C LEU A 5 -34.73 24.63 5.08
N ALA A 6 -34.73 25.89 4.64
CA ALA A 6 -34.91 26.24 3.22
C ALA A 6 -33.77 25.70 2.33
N LEU A 7 -32.52 25.70 2.82
CA LEU A 7 -31.37 25.12 2.09
C LEU A 7 -31.46 23.59 1.94
N CYS A 8 -32.14 22.91 2.85
CA CYS A 8 -32.35 21.46 2.75
C CYS A 8 -33.47 21.07 1.78
N GLU A 9 -34.44 21.95 1.54
CA GLU A 9 -35.54 21.71 0.58
C GLU A 9 -35.12 21.97 -0.87
N GLU A 10 -34.17 22.87 -1.12
CA GLU A 10 -33.69 23.19 -2.48
C GLU A 10 -32.64 22.23 -3.02
N ASN A 11 -32.00 21.42 -2.17
CA ASN A 11 -31.07 20.37 -2.57
C ASN A 11 -31.57 19.02 -2.07
N PRO A 12 -32.37 18.29 -2.86
CA PRO A 12 -32.67 16.90 -2.52
C PRO A 12 -31.36 16.16 -2.36
N CYS A 13 -31.16 15.59 -1.17
CA CYS A 13 -29.98 14.78 -0.86
C CYS A 13 -29.82 13.73 -1.97
N TYR A 14 -28.82 13.89 -2.84
CA TYR A 14 -28.51 12.88 -3.84
C TYR A 14 -28.12 11.60 -3.10
N ILE A 15 -29.05 10.67 -3.03
CA ILE A 15 -28.76 9.30 -2.61
C ILE A 15 -28.18 8.62 -3.84
N PRO A 16 -26.86 8.36 -3.89
CA PRO A 16 -26.28 7.64 -5.01
C PRO A 16 -26.99 6.28 -5.11
N PRO A 17 -27.28 5.80 -6.34
CA PRO A 17 -27.86 4.48 -6.52
C PRO A 17 -26.95 3.47 -5.79
N PRO A 18 -27.53 2.43 -5.16
CA PRO A 18 -26.76 1.42 -4.47
C PRO A 18 -25.66 0.94 -5.42
N SER A 19 -24.41 1.07 -4.98
CA SER A 19 -23.27 0.56 -5.74
C SER A 19 -23.58 -0.90 -6.05
N GLN A 20 -23.52 -1.28 -7.33
CA GLN A 20 -23.60 -2.69 -7.70
C GLN A 20 -22.59 -3.43 -6.81
N PRO A 21 -22.96 -4.59 -6.25
CA PRO A 21 -22.04 -5.35 -5.42
C PRO A 21 -20.76 -5.54 -6.23
N GLU A 22 -19.66 -4.94 -5.76
CA GLU A 22 -18.34 -5.20 -6.33
C GLU A 22 -18.17 -6.71 -6.26
N GLN A 23 -18.06 -7.35 -7.42
CA GLN A 23 -17.73 -8.77 -7.47
C GLN A 23 -16.46 -8.94 -6.64
N GLU A 24 -16.54 -9.70 -5.55
CA GLU A 24 -15.40 -10.04 -4.71
C GLU A 24 -14.34 -10.65 -5.60
N LYS A 25 -13.33 -9.84 -5.93
CA LYS A 25 -12.21 -10.30 -6.75
C LYS A 25 -11.33 -11.13 -5.84
N GLU A 26 -11.18 -12.39 -6.18
CA GLU A 26 -10.31 -13.30 -5.45
C GLU A 26 -8.87 -12.74 -5.41
N PHE A 27 -8.31 -12.67 -4.21
CA PHE A 27 -6.95 -12.19 -4.02
C PHE A 27 -5.95 -13.25 -4.47
N ALA A 28 -5.09 -12.90 -5.42
CA ALA A 28 -3.99 -13.75 -5.85
C ALA A 28 -2.68 -12.95 -5.94
N LEU A 29 -1.62 -13.48 -5.34
CA LEU A 29 -0.30 -12.87 -5.44
C LEU A 29 0.22 -12.96 -6.88
N PRO A 30 0.82 -11.87 -7.42
CA PRO A 30 1.52 -11.93 -8.70
C PRO A 30 2.61 -13.01 -8.68
N PRO A 31 2.81 -13.76 -9.78
CA PRO A 31 3.84 -14.79 -9.84
C PRO A 31 5.23 -14.18 -9.61
N ALA A 32 6.06 -14.89 -8.84
CA ALA A 32 7.40 -14.45 -8.53
C ALA A 32 8.38 -14.69 -9.70
N SER A 33 9.28 -13.74 -9.92
CA SER A 33 10.41 -13.90 -10.82
C SER A 33 11.42 -14.91 -10.28
N ALA A 34 12.23 -15.51 -11.16
CA ALA A 34 13.30 -16.42 -10.78
C ALA A 34 14.37 -15.79 -9.87
N ASN A 35 14.45 -14.46 -9.82
CA ASN A 35 15.37 -13.71 -8.95
C ASN A 35 14.81 -12.32 -8.63
N ASN A 36 15.45 -11.63 -7.67
CA ASN A 36 15.03 -10.31 -7.20
C ASN A 36 16.01 -9.17 -7.61
N ARG A 37 16.77 -9.35 -8.69
CA ARG A 37 17.88 -8.44 -9.04
C ARG A 37 17.44 -7.01 -9.27
N ARG A 38 16.33 -6.79 -9.98
CA ARG A 38 15.82 -5.43 -10.27
C ARG A 38 15.28 -4.75 -9.03
N VAL A 39 14.59 -5.51 -8.18
CA VAL A 39 14.09 -5.00 -6.90
C VAL A 39 15.25 -4.58 -6.00
N PHE A 40 16.31 -5.40 -5.91
CA PHE A 40 17.51 -5.02 -5.19
C PHE A 40 18.16 -3.75 -5.75
N ALA A 41 18.41 -3.69 -7.06
CA ALA A 41 18.98 -2.52 -7.70
C ALA A 41 18.14 -1.26 -7.47
N TYR A 42 16.83 -1.38 -7.61
CA TYR A 42 15.88 -0.29 -7.42
C TYR A 42 15.89 0.26 -5.99
N LEU A 43 15.81 -0.62 -4.99
CA LEU A 43 15.76 -0.23 -3.58
C LEU A 43 17.11 0.27 -3.06
N LEU A 44 18.22 -0.35 -3.47
CA LEU A 44 19.57 0.14 -3.17
C LEU A 44 19.79 1.55 -3.71
N LYS A 45 19.36 1.82 -4.95
CA LYS A 45 19.44 3.17 -5.55
C LYS A 45 18.63 4.21 -4.75
N ARG A 46 17.61 3.79 -3.99
CA ARG A 46 16.80 4.64 -3.10
C ARG A 46 17.37 4.74 -1.68
N GLY A 47 18.58 4.23 -1.44
CA GLY A 47 19.24 4.30 -0.15
C GLY A 47 18.79 3.25 0.86
N ILE A 48 17.95 2.27 0.45
CA ILE A 48 17.56 1.18 1.36
C ILE A 48 18.73 0.22 1.54
N SER A 49 19.09 -0.09 2.80
CA SER A 49 20.21 -0.98 3.07
C SER A 49 19.97 -2.41 2.56
N ARG A 50 21.02 -3.04 2.04
CA ARG A 50 20.97 -4.42 1.56
C ARG A 50 20.44 -5.38 2.64
N LYS A 51 20.85 -5.20 3.90
CA LYS A 51 20.40 -6.04 5.03
C LYS A 51 18.88 -6.00 5.24
N VAL A 52 18.26 -4.83 5.07
CA VAL A 52 16.81 -4.66 5.19
C VAL A 52 16.11 -5.36 4.03
N ILE A 53 16.59 -5.17 2.80
CA ILE A 53 16.01 -5.81 1.60
C ILE A 53 16.08 -7.34 1.74
N GLU A 54 17.25 -7.90 2.09
CA GLU A 54 17.45 -9.33 2.27
C GLU A 54 16.57 -9.92 3.37
N ALA A 55 16.37 -9.19 4.46
CA ALA A 55 15.48 -9.60 5.54
C ALA A 55 14.02 -9.71 5.06
N CYS A 56 13.53 -8.72 4.30
CA CYS A 56 12.17 -8.73 3.76
C CYS A 56 11.98 -9.83 2.71
N VAL A 57 12.97 -10.07 1.85
CA VAL A 57 12.92 -11.15 0.87
C VAL A 57 12.88 -12.52 1.56
N ARG A 58 13.72 -12.76 2.57
CA ARG A 58 13.71 -14.01 3.35
C ARG A 58 12.42 -14.23 4.12
N ALA A 59 11.79 -13.15 4.60
CA ALA A 59 10.50 -13.21 5.28
C ALA A 59 9.32 -13.43 4.29
N GLY A 60 9.58 -13.42 2.97
CA GLY A 60 8.57 -13.57 1.94
C GLY A 60 7.53 -12.43 1.96
N ILE A 61 7.96 -11.22 2.33
CA ILE A 61 7.13 -10.00 2.32
C ILE A 61 7.58 -9.00 1.25
N LEU A 62 8.63 -9.32 0.52
CA LEU A 62 9.14 -8.54 -0.61
C LEU A 62 9.71 -9.48 -1.66
N TYR A 63 9.28 -9.32 -2.90
CA TYR A 63 9.84 -10.06 -4.02
C TYR A 63 9.67 -9.30 -5.34
N GLU A 64 10.27 -9.80 -6.42
CA GLU A 64 10.15 -9.31 -7.79
C GLU A 64 9.06 -10.08 -8.52
N SER A 65 8.07 -9.40 -9.14
CA SER A 65 7.09 -10.10 -9.98
C SER A 65 7.71 -10.59 -11.29
N ALA A 66 7.22 -11.72 -11.81
CA ALA A 66 7.63 -12.25 -13.10
C ALA A 66 7.29 -11.26 -14.23
N ASP A 67 6.06 -10.72 -14.20
CA ASP A 67 5.61 -9.72 -15.14
C ASP A 67 6.12 -8.33 -14.74
N TYR A 68 6.71 -7.61 -15.70
CA TYR A 68 7.20 -6.24 -15.56
C TYR A 68 8.24 -6.01 -14.46
N HIS A 69 8.67 -7.04 -13.74
CA HIS A 69 9.69 -6.95 -12.69
C HIS A 69 9.40 -5.88 -11.61
N ASN A 70 8.15 -5.78 -11.21
CA ASN A 70 7.75 -4.86 -10.15
C ASN A 70 8.20 -5.35 -8.77
N ALA A 71 8.48 -4.44 -7.86
CA ALA A 71 8.61 -4.76 -6.45
C ALA A 71 7.22 -5.04 -5.86
N VAL A 72 7.02 -6.23 -5.30
CA VAL A 72 5.78 -6.66 -4.65
C VAL A 72 5.98 -6.64 -3.15
N PHE A 73 5.21 -5.80 -2.47
CA PHE A 73 5.19 -5.68 -1.01
C PHE A 73 3.96 -6.41 -0.49
N VAL A 74 4.18 -7.45 0.32
CA VAL A 74 3.14 -8.36 0.78
C VAL A 74 2.78 -8.06 2.24
N GLY A 75 1.49 -7.95 2.50
CA GLY A 75 0.94 -7.95 3.84
C GLY A 75 0.34 -9.31 4.18
N LYS A 76 0.55 -9.76 5.42
CA LYS A 76 0.15 -11.09 5.90
C LYS A 76 -0.73 -10.96 7.14
N ASP A 77 -1.65 -11.90 7.30
CA ASP A 77 -2.42 -12.06 8.52
C ASP A 77 -1.58 -12.72 9.65
N GLU A 78 -2.19 -12.92 10.82
CA GLU A 78 -1.56 -13.53 11.99
C GLU A 78 -1.12 -14.99 11.74
N ALA A 79 -1.78 -15.69 10.82
CA ALA A 79 -1.41 -17.05 10.41
C ALA A 79 -0.25 -17.08 9.40
N GLY A 80 0.22 -15.90 8.94
CA GLY A 80 1.27 -15.77 7.93
C GLY A 80 0.77 -15.91 6.50
N THR A 81 -0.54 -15.96 6.29
CA THR A 81 -1.16 -16.02 4.97
C THR A 81 -1.17 -14.62 4.33
N ALA A 82 -0.79 -14.54 3.06
CA ALA A 82 -0.85 -13.28 2.33
C ALA A 82 -2.30 -12.84 2.10
N ARG A 83 -2.62 -11.62 2.49
CA ARG A 83 -3.94 -10.98 2.34
C ARG A 83 -3.89 -9.66 1.61
N TYR A 84 -2.72 -9.11 1.44
CA TYR A 84 -2.51 -7.82 0.81
C TYR A 84 -1.25 -7.83 -0.04
N ALA A 85 -1.28 -7.16 -1.17
CA ALA A 85 -0.07 -6.91 -1.95
C ALA A 85 -0.14 -5.57 -2.67
N PHE A 86 0.98 -4.86 -2.68
CA PHE A 86 1.17 -3.61 -3.38
C PHE A 86 2.35 -3.70 -4.35
N LEU A 87 2.11 -3.25 -5.58
CA LEU A 87 3.08 -3.27 -6.67
C LEU A 87 3.73 -1.90 -6.83
N ARG A 88 5.04 -1.88 -6.97
CA ARG A 88 5.81 -0.69 -7.32
C ARG A 88 6.71 -0.97 -8.51
N GLY A 89 6.54 -0.23 -9.59
CA GLY A 89 7.39 -0.33 -10.76
C GLY A 89 8.85 -0.02 -10.42
N THR A 90 9.75 -0.87 -10.88
CA THR A 90 11.21 -0.70 -10.72
C THR A 90 11.83 0.16 -11.81
N TYR A 91 11.12 0.42 -12.90
CA TYR A 91 11.54 1.34 -13.95
C TYR A 91 11.53 2.78 -13.44
N THR A 92 12.64 3.49 -13.66
CA THR A 92 12.83 4.88 -13.22
C THR A 92 12.60 5.91 -14.33
N LYS A 93 12.43 5.45 -15.58
CA LYS A 93 12.11 6.31 -16.71
C LYS A 93 10.61 6.29 -16.99
N GLY A 94 10.02 7.45 -17.27
CA GLY A 94 8.59 7.58 -17.52
C GLY A 94 7.73 7.71 -16.26
N LYS A 95 6.41 7.50 -16.41
CA LYS A 95 5.44 7.63 -15.30
C LYS A 95 5.62 6.49 -14.29
N PRO A 96 5.78 6.80 -13.00
CA PRO A 96 5.94 5.77 -11.98
C PRO A 96 4.69 4.88 -11.88
N PHE A 97 4.89 3.55 -11.96
CA PHE A 97 3.81 2.60 -11.75
C PHE A 97 3.64 2.26 -10.28
N LYS A 98 2.40 2.29 -9.83
CA LYS A 98 1.97 1.82 -8.50
C LYS A 98 0.55 1.25 -8.61
N ALA A 99 0.29 0.12 -8.00
CA ALA A 99 -1.03 -0.51 -7.96
C ALA A 99 -1.17 -1.41 -6.73
N GLU A 100 -2.37 -1.46 -6.19
CA GLU A 100 -2.78 -2.47 -5.24
C GLU A 100 -3.27 -3.70 -6.02
N VAL A 101 -2.95 -4.90 -5.54
CA VAL A 101 -3.43 -6.14 -6.14
C VAL A 101 -4.92 -6.28 -5.86
N SER A 102 -5.68 -6.65 -6.88
CA SER A 102 -7.13 -6.83 -6.77
C SER A 102 -7.49 -7.86 -5.70
N GLY A 103 -8.53 -7.61 -4.90
CA GLY A 103 -8.91 -8.47 -3.78
C GLY A 103 -8.03 -8.32 -2.54
N SER A 104 -7.09 -7.37 -2.50
CA SER A 104 -6.28 -7.08 -1.32
C SER A 104 -7.12 -6.54 -0.16
N GLU A 105 -6.86 -7.05 1.05
CA GLU A 105 -7.47 -6.60 2.29
C GLU A 105 -6.57 -5.59 3.01
N LYS A 106 -6.95 -4.30 2.99
CA LYS A 106 -6.13 -3.19 3.53
C LYS A 106 -5.81 -3.29 5.01
N GLN A 107 -6.61 -4.01 5.79
CA GLN A 107 -6.31 -4.27 7.20
C GLN A 107 -4.98 -5.02 7.41
N TYR A 108 -4.52 -5.74 6.38
CA TYR A 108 -3.25 -6.47 6.38
C TYR A 108 -2.15 -5.78 5.57
N CYS A 109 -2.14 -4.45 5.52
CA CYS A 109 -1.12 -3.69 4.80
C CYS A 109 0.31 -4.14 5.15
N PHE A 110 1.26 -3.82 4.26
CA PHE A 110 2.68 -4.14 4.47
C PHE A 110 3.19 -3.62 5.81
N CYS A 111 3.73 -4.52 6.63
CA CYS A 111 4.18 -4.22 7.97
C CYS A 111 5.53 -4.90 8.28
N LEU A 112 6.42 -4.17 8.95
CA LEU A 112 7.68 -4.68 9.47
C LEU A 112 7.54 -4.87 10.99
N PRO A 113 7.63 -6.11 11.49
CA PRO A 113 7.56 -6.38 12.92
C PRO A 113 8.84 -5.95 13.64
N PRO A 114 8.75 -5.64 14.95
CA PRO A 114 9.90 -5.41 15.79
C PRO A 114 10.65 -6.71 16.10
N LYS A 115 11.91 -6.56 16.52
CA LYS A 115 12.63 -7.64 17.22
C LYS A 115 12.31 -7.53 18.72
N GLY A 116 11.38 -8.33 19.19
CA GLY A 116 10.96 -8.32 20.59
C GLY A 116 9.61 -7.62 20.80
N THR A 117 9.18 -7.55 22.08
CA THR A 117 7.89 -6.99 22.47
C THR A 117 7.97 -5.47 22.60
N THR A 118 7.03 -4.76 21.97
CA THR A 118 6.91 -3.30 22.06
C THR A 118 5.48 -2.84 21.79
N ASN A 119 5.08 -1.73 22.36
CA ASN A 119 3.82 -1.04 22.09
C ASN A 119 4.02 0.18 21.16
N ARG A 120 5.22 0.34 20.55
CA ARG A 120 5.53 1.45 19.65
C ARG A 120 5.16 1.10 18.22
N LEU A 121 4.45 1.98 17.54
CA LEU A 121 4.06 1.89 16.13
C LEU A 121 4.50 3.16 15.39
N ALA A 122 5.11 2.99 14.23
CA ALA A 122 5.35 4.06 13.27
C ALA A 122 4.56 3.76 12.00
N VAL A 123 3.86 4.77 11.48
CA VAL A 123 2.95 4.65 10.32
C VAL A 123 3.48 5.50 9.18
N TYR A 124 3.43 4.97 7.96
CA TYR A 124 3.94 5.59 6.73
C TYR A 124 2.91 5.48 5.61
N GLU A 125 2.97 6.38 4.65
CA GLU A 125 2.13 6.30 3.46
C GLU A 125 2.48 5.10 2.58
N ALA A 126 3.77 4.84 2.35
CA ALA A 126 4.22 3.83 1.41
C ALA A 126 5.19 2.80 2.03
N ALA A 127 5.17 1.56 1.51
CA ALA A 127 6.06 0.48 1.96
C ALA A 127 7.55 0.82 1.83
N ILE A 128 7.95 1.62 0.82
CA ILE A 128 9.34 2.06 0.67
C ILE A 128 9.78 2.96 1.83
N GLU A 129 8.88 3.78 2.36
CA GLU A 129 9.17 4.65 3.51
C GLU A 129 9.40 3.84 4.79
N THR A 130 8.66 2.74 4.98
CA THR A 130 8.92 1.83 6.12
C THR A 130 10.31 1.22 6.05
N LEU A 131 10.76 0.82 4.83
CA LEU A 131 12.12 0.30 4.60
C LEU A 131 13.19 1.38 4.80
N ALA A 132 12.94 2.60 4.31
CA ALA A 132 13.85 3.73 4.45
C ALA A 132 14.05 4.10 5.93
N HIS A 133 12.96 4.19 6.68
CA HIS A 133 13.01 4.50 8.10
C HIS A 133 13.76 3.41 8.90
N LEU A 134 13.50 2.12 8.63
CA LEU A 134 14.25 1.03 9.26
C LEU A 134 15.75 1.09 8.90
N THR A 135 16.08 1.49 7.67
CA THR A 135 17.46 1.66 7.21
C THR A 135 18.16 2.80 7.95
N LEU A 136 17.48 3.94 8.15
CA LEU A 136 18.03 5.13 8.81
C LEU A 136 18.23 4.89 10.31
N GLU A 137 17.24 4.30 10.98
CA GLU A 137 17.35 4.02 12.42
C GLU A 137 18.27 2.84 12.73
N GLY A 138 18.39 1.87 11.83
CA GLY A 138 19.21 0.67 12.02
C GLY A 138 18.70 -0.30 13.09
N THR A 139 17.60 0.02 13.76
CA THR A 139 17.01 -0.76 14.86
C THR A 139 15.58 -1.18 14.55
N ALA A 140 15.24 -2.45 14.82
CA ALA A 140 13.89 -2.99 14.67
C ALA A 140 13.18 -3.02 16.04
N ASP A 141 13.01 -1.85 16.67
CA ASP A 141 12.50 -1.66 18.04
C ASP A 141 10.99 -1.32 18.09
N LYS A 142 10.34 -1.19 16.94
CA LYS A 142 8.92 -0.82 16.81
C LYS A 142 8.28 -1.46 15.59
N TRP A 143 6.98 -1.54 15.59
CA TRP A 143 6.18 -1.84 14.41
C TRP A 143 6.30 -0.70 13.38
N ARG A 144 6.40 -1.03 12.09
CA ARG A 144 6.41 -0.05 10.99
C ARG A 144 5.37 -0.47 9.97
N LEU A 145 4.26 0.25 9.93
CA LEU A 145 3.10 -0.04 9.08
C LEU A 145 3.07 0.92 7.89
N SER A 146 2.84 0.38 6.70
CA SER A 146 2.51 1.15 5.51
C SER A 146 0.99 1.18 5.31
N LEU A 147 0.42 2.35 5.02
CA LEU A 147 -1.01 2.49 4.69
C LEU A 147 -1.34 2.07 3.24
N GLY A 148 -0.33 1.74 2.42
CA GLY A 148 -0.54 1.41 1.01
C GLY A 148 -1.00 2.57 0.14
N GLY A 149 -0.79 3.80 0.59
CA GLY A 149 -1.26 5.06 0.01
C GLY A 149 -2.52 5.58 0.70
N ILE A 150 -2.67 6.91 0.69
CA ILE A 150 -3.87 7.58 1.17
C ILE A 150 -4.89 7.52 0.03
N TYR A 151 -5.98 6.82 0.24
CA TYR A 151 -7.06 6.69 -0.74
C TYR A 151 -8.06 7.84 -0.54
N ALA A 152 -8.16 8.73 -1.53
CA ALA A 152 -9.30 9.63 -1.63
C ALA A 152 -10.40 8.91 -2.45
N PRO A 153 -11.62 8.75 -1.93
CA PRO A 153 -12.72 8.19 -2.71
C PRO A 153 -12.92 8.98 -4.01
N ARG A 154 -13.14 8.29 -5.14
CA ARG A 154 -13.31 8.93 -6.45
C ARG A 154 -14.43 9.98 -6.50
N GLU A 155 -15.41 9.92 -5.62
CA GLU A 155 -16.52 10.85 -5.52
C GLU A 155 -16.10 12.25 -5.02
N GLN A 156 -15.12 12.36 -4.15
CA GLN A 156 -14.60 13.67 -3.69
C GLN A 156 -13.84 14.41 -4.79
N THR A 157 -13.26 13.72 -5.76
CA THR A 157 -12.50 14.34 -6.85
C THR A 157 -13.43 14.99 -7.90
N LYS A 158 -14.67 14.51 -8.06
CA LYS A 158 -15.66 15.10 -8.97
C LYS A 158 -16.32 16.36 -8.40
N ALA A 159 -16.53 16.41 -7.08
CA ALA A 159 -17.12 17.58 -6.43
C ALA A 159 -16.16 18.79 -6.41
N GLN A 160 -14.85 18.57 -6.36
CA GLN A 160 -13.86 19.64 -6.40
C GLN A 160 -13.61 20.21 -7.81
N ALA A 161 -13.90 19.45 -8.88
CA ALA A 161 -13.71 19.92 -10.26
C ALA A 161 -14.85 20.84 -10.76
N SER A 162 -15.95 20.98 -10.00
CA SER A 162 -17.09 21.82 -10.37
C SER A 162 -17.09 23.20 -9.70
N PHE A 163 -16.03 23.59 -8.99
CA PHE A 163 -15.89 24.90 -8.35
C PHE A 163 -14.80 25.81 -8.93
N PHE A 164 -14.35 25.53 -10.19
CA PHE A 164 -13.47 26.44 -10.94
C PHE A 164 -14.01 26.72 -12.33
#